data_a3b109ef5974f901a8a1016651c790af
#
_entry.id   a3b109ef5974f901a8a1016651c790af
#
_cell.length_a   1.000
_cell.length_b   1.000
_cell.length_c   1.000
_cell.angle_alpha   90.00
_cell.angle_beta   90.00
_cell.angle_gamma   90.00
#
_symmetry.space_group_name_H-M   'P 1'
#
loop_
_entity.id
_entity.type
_entity.pdbx_description
1 polymer ?
#
loop_
_entity_poly.entity_id
_entity_poly.type
_entity_poly.pdbx_seq_one_letter_code
_entity_poly.pdbx_strand_id
1 'polypeptide(L)'
;MNLSLLAIPTAALLIGATDLPRDWAATLRTDAQAYHDQIADNHPGPYNKLDPAFARRNDASLAFALRRAATVQDYPGYLWAMRGYVASFNDGHVALDVDQPAALPIRWPGFLTGFEGAGRQVVMTRADDAVLPLGAVLVSCDGIDAQRLATRNVGAFRGRWELVSQRAINGGRLFLDATNPYIKRPVRCRFKVDGKPKDVTLSWRDLPEADFDTRFAATAPRAHPEFAARTLTDGTRWFSLPGFNGDPDSADAKSLTPMIKSMKRDAIAIAAAPRIVLDLRGNGGGSSDWSYQIAAILWGQAAVNALPSGSEGVDWRASAGNIATLEGYRTAWQHSADVSQAARDWADRTAKGMTSARALGQALWREVDADEAKPAATGAAPVLKGRVFVLTDWGCGSACLDAVDLWTALGGIHVGQETSADSLYMDVRQVALPSGFARAVIPMKVYRGRKRGSNVPARPAHAYTGDMRNTDQLERWITDL
;
A
#
# COMPACT_ATOMS: atom_id res chain seq x y z
N MET A 1 16.43 -26.16 19.84
CA MET A 1 17.88 -26.11 19.56
C MET A 1 18.14 -24.79 18.85
N ASN A 2 18.74 -23.84 19.58
CA ASN A 2 19.04 -22.51 19.09
C ASN A 2 20.16 -22.58 18.05
N LEU A 3 19.90 -22.16 16.83
CA LEU A 3 20.97 -21.81 15.88
C LEU A 3 21.14 -20.30 15.89
N SER A 4 22.09 -19.88 16.69
CA SER A 4 22.65 -18.53 16.66
C SER A 4 23.39 -18.35 15.34
N LEU A 5 22.95 -17.41 14.53
CA LEU A 5 23.72 -16.89 13.40
C LEU A 5 24.96 -16.19 13.96
N LEU A 6 26.12 -16.78 13.70
CA LEU A 6 27.41 -16.18 13.94
C LEU A 6 27.57 -14.94 13.06
N ALA A 7 27.39 -13.79 13.66
CA ALA A 7 27.84 -12.52 13.11
C ALA A 7 29.34 -12.48 13.16
N ILE A 8 30.00 -12.45 12.02
CA ILE A 8 31.44 -12.16 11.92
C ILE A 8 31.58 -10.64 12.17
N PRO A 9 32.30 -10.23 13.23
CA PRO A 9 32.54 -8.81 13.42
C PRO A 9 33.63 -8.36 12.45
N THR A 10 33.22 -7.69 11.38
CA THR A 10 34.15 -6.87 10.60
C THR A 10 34.46 -5.64 11.44
N ALA A 11 35.63 -5.66 12.11
CA ALA A 11 36.16 -4.49 12.77
C ALA A 11 36.46 -3.43 11.70
N ALA A 12 35.53 -2.50 11.46
CA ALA A 12 35.81 -1.29 10.72
C ALA A 12 36.71 -0.42 11.61
N LEU A 13 37.95 -0.19 11.19
CA LEU A 13 38.81 0.87 11.73
C LEU A 13 38.03 2.19 11.62
N LEU A 14 37.60 2.71 12.75
CA LEU A 14 37.13 4.09 12.90
C LEU A 14 38.35 5.00 12.77
N ILE A 15 38.79 5.28 11.54
CA ILE A 15 39.61 6.46 11.25
C ILE A 15 38.65 7.63 11.45
N GLY A 16 38.91 8.50 12.41
CA GLY A 16 38.19 9.74 12.65
C GLY A 16 38.20 10.59 11.39
N ALA A 17 37.20 10.40 10.53
CA ALA A 17 36.87 11.36 9.51
C ALA A 17 36.32 12.58 10.25
N THR A 18 37.04 13.69 10.21
CA THR A 18 36.45 15.01 10.47
C THR A 18 35.18 15.07 9.67
N ASP A 19 34.01 15.23 10.34
CA ASP A 19 32.71 15.35 9.70
C ASP A 19 32.71 16.60 8.81
N LEU A 20 33.22 16.47 7.60
CA LEU A 20 32.98 17.47 6.57
C LEU A 20 31.46 17.54 6.37
N PRO A 21 30.88 18.75 6.34
CA PRO A 21 29.46 18.89 6.09
C PRO A 21 29.11 18.16 4.81
N ARG A 22 28.11 17.26 4.87
CA ARG A 22 27.70 16.44 3.72
C ARG A 22 27.25 17.33 2.56
N ASP A 23 27.75 17.08 1.37
CA ASP A 23 27.23 17.68 0.14
C ASP A 23 25.87 17.04 -0.22
N TRP A 24 24.80 17.65 0.27
CA TRP A 24 23.42 17.18 0.01
C TRP A 24 23.02 17.30 -1.44
N ALA A 25 23.57 18.26 -2.18
CA ALA A 25 23.34 18.43 -3.60
C ALA A 25 23.96 17.27 -4.40
N ALA A 26 25.17 16.88 -4.08
CA ALA A 26 25.83 15.71 -4.67
C ALA A 26 25.11 14.41 -4.26
N THR A 27 24.74 14.26 -2.98
CA THR A 27 23.97 13.12 -2.48
C THR A 27 22.67 12.93 -3.24
N LEU A 28 21.88 14.01 -3.42
CA LEU A 28 20.63 13.94 -4.19
C LEU A 28 20.86 13.57 -5.65
N ARG A 29 21.89 14.15 -6.29
CA ARG A 29 22.21 13.80 -7.70
C ARG A 29 22.55 12.33 -7.84
N THR A 30 23.39 11.81 -6.95
CA THR A 30 23.83 10.41 -6.99
C THR A 30 22.67 9.46 -6.76
N ASP A 31 21.86 9.69 -5.74
CA ASP A 31 20.72 8.80 -5.42
C ASP A 31 19.61 8.88 -6.45
N ALA A 32 19.27 10.06 -6.95
CA ALA A 32 18.26 10.22 -8.00
C ALA A 32 18.69 9.54 -9.30
N GLN A 33 19.97 9.65 -9.68
CA GLN A 33 20.52 8.95 -10.84
C GLN A 33 20.48 7.44 -10.63
N ALA A 34 20.91 6.95 -9.46
CA ALA A 34 20.88 5.52 -9.14
C ALA A 34 19.44 4.97 -9.16
N TYR A 35 18.47 5.73 -8.62
CA TYR A 35 17.05 5.33 -8.66
C TYR A 35 16.54 5.27 -10.11
N HIS A 36 16.86 6.28 -10.93
CA HIS A 36 16.51 6.33 -12.35
C HIS A 36 17.04 5.10 -13.10
N ASP A 37 18.33 4.78 -12.91
CA ASP A 37 18.98 3.67 -13.58
C ASP A 37 18.41 2.33 -13.11
N GLN A 38 18.10 2.19 -11.82
CA GLN A 38 17.41 1.00 -11.31
C GLN A 38 16.03 0.81 -11.95
N ILE A 39 15.27 1.88 -12.17
CA ILE A 39 14.00 1.83 -12.91
C ILE A 39 14.23 1.45 -14.37
N ALA A 40 15.18 2.08 -15.06
CA ALA A 40 15.47 1.81 -16.45
C ALA A 40 15.87 0.33 -16.67
N ASP A 41 16.67 -0.23 -15.76
CA ASP A 41 17.18 -1.60 -15.90
C ASP A 41 16.19 -2.66 -15.44
N ASN A 42 15.42 -2.41 -14.38
CA ASN A 42 14.73 -3.47 -13.64
C ASN A 42 13.21 -3.35 -13.65
N HIS A 43 12.65 -2.15 -13.92
CA HIS A 43 11.20 -1.97 -14.02
C HIS A 43 10.69 -2.45 -15.38
N PRO A 44 9.55 -3.16 -15.48
CA PRO A 44 8.99 -3.58 -16.78
C PRO A 44 8.47 -2.42 -17.64
N GLY A 45 8.19 -1.26 -17.04
CA GLY A 45 7.59 -0.11 -17.70
C GLY A 45 8.33 0.41 -18.95
N PRO A 46 9.67 0.57 -18.94
CA PRO A 46 10.42 0.99 -20.14
C PRO A 46 10.23 0.05 -21.35
N TYR A 47 9.87 -1.20 -21.09
CA TYR A 47 9.66 -2.24 -22.11
C TYR A 47 8.19 -2.54 -22.37
N ASN A 48 7.28 -1.85 -21.67
CA ASN A 48 5.85 -2.05 -21.79
C ASN A 48 5.26 -1.24 -22.95
N LYS A 49 4.99 -1.89 -24.07
CA LYS A 49 4.39 -1.26 -25.26
C LYS A 49 3.02 -0.60 -25.00
N LEU A 50 2.31 -1.01 -23.95
CA LEU A 50 1.03 -0.41 -23.55
C LEU A 50 1.20 0.87 -22.72
N ASP A 51 2.42 1.20 -22.32
CA ASP A 51 2.77 2.42 -21.60
C ASP A 51 4.00 3.13 -22.24
N PRO A 52 3.90 3.58 -23.48
CA PRO A 52 5.04 4.11 -24.24
C PRO A 52 5.61 5.42 -23.65
N ALA A 53 4.90 6.03 -22.71
CA ALA A 53 5.37 7.23 -22.02
C ALA A 53 6.23 6.93 -20.77
N PHE A 54 6.35 5.67 -20.36
CA PHE A 54 6.98 5.32 -19.08
C PHE A 54 8.44 5.79 -18.99
N ALA A 55 9.27 5.50 -20.01
CA ALA A 55 10.67 5.92 -20.01
C ALA A 55 10.79 7.45 -19.92
N ARG A 56 9.99 8.19 -20.69
CA ARG A 56 9.99 9.67 -20.62
C ARG A 56 9.56 10.20 -19.25
N ARG A 57 8.65 9.49 -18.54
CA ARG A 57 8.31 9.87 -17.16
C ARG A 57 9.50 9.69 -16.23
N ASN A 58 10.25 8.58 -16.36
CA ASN A 58 11.45 8.34 -15.57
C ASN A 58 12.49 9.47 -15.79
N ASP A 59 12.76 9.81 -17.05
CA ASP A 59 13.69 10.89 -17.40
C ASP A 59 13.23 12.25 -16.85
N ALA A 60 11.94 12.57 -16.98
CA ALA A 60 11.37 13.81 -16.48
C ALA A 60 11.45 13.92 -14.95
N SER A 61 11.28 12.79 -14.25
CA SER A 61 11.37 12.69 -12.78
C SER A 61 12.81 12.91 -12.33
N LEU A 62 13.80 12.31 -13.02
CA LEU A 62 15.21 12.58 -12.77
C LEU A 62 15.53 14.05 -12.99
N ALA A 63 15.14 14.61 -14.14
CA ALA A 63 15.39 16.04 -14.45
C ALA A 63 14.77 16.96 -13.39
N PHE A 64 13.62 16.60 -12.83
CA PHE A 64 12.99 17.34 -11.75
C PHE A 64 13.80 17.27 -10.44
N ALA A 65 14.29 16.08 -10.05
CA ALA A 65 15.16 15.91 -8.88
C ALA A 65 16.48 16.69 -9.07
N LEU A 66 17.10 16.61 -10.24
CA LEU A 66 18.35 17.31 -10.54
C LEU A 66 18.20 18.84 -10.47
N ARG A 67 17.05 19.40 -10.90
CA ARG A 67 16.79 20.84 -10.70
C ARG A 67 16.72 21.22 -9.22
N ARG A 68 16.12 20.36 -8.38
CA ARG A 68 16.09 20.58 -6.93
C ARG A 68 17.46 20.47 -6.28
N ALA A 69 18.35 19.64 -6.83
CA ALA A 69 19.71 19.50 -6.33
C ALA A 69 20.50 20.82 -6.35
N ALA A 70 20.15 21.77 -7.19
CA ALA A 70 20.79 23.09 -7.20
C ALA A 70 20.53 23.91 -5.91
N THR A 71 19.49 23.58 -5.13
CA THR A 71 19.06 24.34 -3.96
C THR A 71 19.02 23.51 -2.67
N VAL A 72 19.31 22.21 -2.75
CA VAL A 72 19.33 21.31 -1.58
C VAL A 72 20.53 21.62 -0.70
N GLN A 73 20.28 21.85 0.60
CA GLN A 73 21.30 22.19 1.60
C GLN A 73 21.31 21.25 2.79
N ASP A 74 20.27 20.40 2.93
CA ASP A 74 20.04 19.59 4.12
C ASP A 74 19.29 18.28 3.79
N TYR A 75 19.17 17.42 4.82
CA TYR A 75 18.42 16.17 4.73
C TYR A 75 16.92 16.36 4.37
N PRO A 76 16.18 17.33 4.95
CA PRO A 76 14.81 17.58 4.49
C PRO A 76 14.70 17.88 3.01
N GLY A 77 15.58 18.72 2.47
CA GLY A 77 15.62 19.03 1.03
C GLY A 77 15.85 17.77 0.17
N TYR A 78 16.81 16.93 0.56
CA TYR A 78 17.05 15.64 -0.09
C TYR A 78 15.80 14.74 -0.03
N LEU A 79 15.26 14.51 1.18
CA LEU A 79 14.14 13.60 1.38
C LEU A 79 12.90 14.02 0.57
N TRP A 80 12.54 15.30 0.61
CA TRP A 80 11.37 15.79 -0.11
C TRP A 80 11.57 15.85 -1.62
N ALA A 81 12.81 16.04 -2.09
CA ALA A 81 13.12 15.90 -3.52
C ALA A 81 12.90 14.46 -3.99
N MET A 82 13.43 13.47 -3.26
CA MET A 82 13.27 12.05 -3.58
C MET A 82 11.80 11.60 -3.47
N ARG A 83 11.06 12.06 -2.47
CA ARG A 83 9.61 11.80 -2.36
C ARG A 83 8.84 12.37 -3.56
N GLY A 84 9.19 13.58 -4.02
CA GLY A 84 8.59 14.14 -5.23
C GLY A 84 8.95 13.36 -6.50
N TYR A 85 10.18 12.81 -6.56
CA TYR A 85 10.61 11.93 -7.64
C TYR A 85 9.69 10.70 -7.73
N VAL A 86 9.55 9.92 -6.67
CA VAL A 86 8.76 8.68 -6.69
C VAL A 86 7.25 8.96 -6.85
N ALA A 87 6.73 10.03 -6.26
CA ALA A 87 5.33 10.41 -6.37
C ALA A 87 4.90 10.69 -7.83
N SER A 88 5.83 11.12 -8.68
CA SER A 88 5.57 11.45 -10.09
C SER A 88 5.20 10.24 -10.96
N PHE A 89 5.54 9.02 -10.53
CA PHE A 89 5.14 7.78 -11.22
C PHE A 89 3.66 7.46 -11.05
N ASN A 90 3.02 8.03 -10.04
CA ASN A 90 1.62 7.76 -9.72
C ASN A 90 1.34 6.26 -9.49
N ASP A 91 2.32 5.58 -8.90
CA ASP A 91 2.35 4.13 -8.65
C ASP A 91 2.67 3.86 -7.18
N GLY A 92 1.86 3.03 -6.51
CA GLY A 92 2.07 2.65 -5.13
C GLY A 92 3.25 1.71 -4.91
N HIS A 93 3.70 1.04 -5.97
CA HIS A 93 4.80 0.11 -5.95
C HIS A 93 6.15 0.73 -6.38
N VAL A 94 6.15 1.98 -6.88
CA VAL A 94 7.35 2.81 -7.03
C VAL A 94 7.43 3.70 -5.79
N ALA A 95 8.28 3.36 -4.84
CA ALA A 95 8.34 4.02 -3.54
C ALA A 95 9.77 4.22 -3.04
N LEU A 96 9.91 5.14 -2.10
CA LEU A 96 11.14 5.37 -1.34
C LEU A 96 10.95 4.81 0.07
N ASP A 97 11.69 3.75 0.41
CA ASP A 97 11.79 3.24 1.76
C ASP A 97 12.98 3.90 2.47
N VAL A 98 12.71 4.57 3.57
CA VAL A 98 13.72 5.38 4.29
C VAL A 98 14.27 4.58 5.45
N ASP A 99 15.55 4.17 5.35
CA ASP A 99 16.20 3.29 6.33
C ASP A 99 16.48 3.98 7.67
N GLN A 100 16.78 5.26 7.63
CA GLN A 100 17.09 6.05 8.83
C GLN A 100 16.33 7.37 8.76
N PRO A 101 15.04 7.38 9.14
CA PRO A 101 14.32 8.63 9.21
C PRO A 101 14.89 9.50 10.32
N ALA A 102 15.57 10.58 9.96
CA ALA A 102 15.89 11.60 10.95
C ALA A 102 14.56 12.18 11.47
N ALA A 103 14.48 12.39 12.78
CA ALA A 103 13.36 13.11 13.38
C ALA A 103 13.30 14.52 12.78
N LEU A 104 12.26 14.79 11.99
CA LEU A 104 12.03 16.12 11.44
C LEU A 104 11.15 16.90 12.39
N PRO A 105 11.50 18.16 12.71
CA PRO A 105 10.59 19.01 13.47
C PRO A 105 9.28 19.16 12.70
N ILE A 106 8.17 18.90 13.39
CA ILE A 106 6.84 19.04 12.80
C ILE A 106 6.18 20.28 13.38
N ARG A 107 5.69 21.14 12.49
CA ARG A 107 4.91 22.33 12.87
C ARG A 107 3.49 22.25 12.38
N TRP A 108 2.58 22.82 13.12
CA TRP A 108 1.17 22.91 12.81
C TRP A 108 0.54 24.22 13.28
N PRO A 109 -0.61 24.65 12.76
CA PRO A 109 -1.28 25.88 13.19
C PRO A 109 -2.23 25.67 14.39
N GLY A 110 -2.06 24.59 15.17
CA GLY A 110 -2.93 24.24 16.29
C GLY A 110 -4.15 23.40 15.88
N PHE A 111 -4.28 23.01 14.63
CA PHE A 111 -5.31 22.10 14.12
C PHE A 111 -4.80 21.32 12.91
N LEU A 112 -5.45 20.17 12.64
CA LEU A 112 -5.28 19.46 11.38
C LEU A 112 -6.64 19.25 10.71
N THR A 113 -6.62 19.25 9.38
CA THR A 113 -7.79 18.89 8.58
C THR A 113 -7.66 17.48 8.03
N GLY A 114 -8.76 16.83 7.71
CA GLY A 114 -8.81 15.60 6.93
C GLY A 114 -9.84 15.72 5.82
N PHE A 115 -9.87 14.76 4.91
CA PHE A 115 -10.91 14.70 3.88
C PHE A 115 -12.19 14.07 4.42
N GLU A 116 -13.31 14.73 4.18
CA GLU A 116 -14.65 14.26 4.47
C GLU A 116 -15.49 14.18 3.18
N GLY A 117 -16.14 13.05 2.96
CA GLY A 117 -17.04 12.86 1.84
C GLY A 117 -16.43 13.19 0.48
N ALA A 118 -17.11 14.04 -0.31
CA ALA A 118 -16.74 14.40 -1.68
C ALA A 118 -15.45 15.25 -1.81
N GLY A 119 -14.56 15.18 -0.85
CA GLY A 119 -13.26 15.85 -0.92
C GLY A 119 -13.19 17.19 -0.19
N ARG A 120 -14.09 17.43 0.77
CA ARG A 120 -13.99 18.61 1.66
C ARG A 120 -12.87 18.41 2.66
N GLN A 121 -12.04 19.44 2.84
CA GLN A 121 -11.04 19.49 3.91
C GLN A 121 -11.70 20.08 5.16
N VAL A 122 -11.81 19.28 6.21
CA VAL A 122 -12.53 19.62 7.45
C VAL A 122 -11.58 19.52 8.64
N VAL A 123 -11.68 20.46 9.58
CA VAL A 123 -10.91 20.39 10.85
C VAL A 123 -11.38 19.18 11.65
N MET A 124 -10.50 18.19 11.83
CA MET A 124 -10.79 16.92 12.50
C MET A 124 -10.14 16.80 13.87
N THR A 125 -9.06 17.55 14.12
CA THR A 125 -8.41 17.62 15.43
C THR A 125 -7.85 19.01 15.64
N ARG A 126 -7.79 19.45 16.91
CA ARG A 126 -7.32 20.79 17.28
C ARG A 126 -6.75 20.78 18.70
N ALA A 127 -5.91 21.76 18.98
CA ALA A 127 -5.55 22.14 20.34
C ALA A 127 -6.69 22.94 21.00
N ASP A 128 -6.74 23.01 22.32
CA ASP A 128 -7.82 23.68 23.06
C ASP A 128 -7.89 25.18 22.75
N ASP A 129 -6.75 25.80 22.53
CA ASP A 129 -6.59 27.22 22.19
C ASP A 129 -6.72 27.55 20.69
N ALA A 130 -7.01 26.54 19.85
CA ALA A 130 -7.14 26.75 18.41
C ALA A 130 -8.37 27.63 18.07
N VAL A 131 -8.16 28.57 17.14
CA VAL A 131 -9.19 29.53 16.71
C VAL A 131 -10.34 28.96 15.90
N LEU A 132 -10.17 27.73 15.40
CA LEU A 132 -11.17 27.02 14.59
C LEU A 132 -11.81 25.88 15.39
N PRO A 133 -13.15 25.75 15.33
CA PRO A 133 -13.83 24.57 15.89
C PRO A 133 -13.62 23.33 15.01
N LEU A 134 -13.86 22.14 15.58
CA LEU A 134 -14.05 20.92 14.80
C LEU A 134 -15.19 21.11 13.79
N GLY A 135 -15.08 20.49 12.62
CA GLY A 135 -16.07 20.59 11.55
C GLY A 135 -15.91 21.85 10.67
N ALA A 136 -15.02 22.80 11.00
CA ALA A 136 -14.74 23.93 10.13
C ALA A 136 -14.21 23.48 8.76
N VAL A 137 -14.83 23.93 7.67
CA VAL A 137 -14.53 23.51 6.29
C VAL A 137 -13.56 24.50 5.65
N LEU A 138 -12.41 24.02 5.19
CA LEU A 138 -11.44 24.82 4.45
C LEU A 138 -11.99 25.20 3.07
N VAL A 139 -11.91 26.49 2.73
CA VAL A 139 -12.29 27.03 1.41
C VAL A 139 -11.05 27.33 0.58
N SER A 140 -10.14 28.11 1.12
CA SER A 140 -8.91 28.51 0.42
C SER A 140 -7.84 28.97 1.41
N CYS A 141 -6.56 28.95 0.97
CA CYS A 141 -5.48 29.64 1.67
C CYS A 141 -4.65 30.46 0.67
N ASP A 142 -4.28 31.66 1.06
CA ASP A 142 -3.45 32.58 0.24
C ASP A 142 -3.97 32.73 -1.20
N GLY A 143 -5.30 32.75 -1.36
CA GLY A 143 -5.97 32.82 -2.67
C GLY A 143 -6.05 31.53 -3.45
N ILE A 144 -5.55 30.42 -2.92
CA ILE A 144 -5.55 29.10 -3.57
C ILE A 144 -6.68 28.24 -2.98
N ASP A 145 -7.52 27.70 -3.85
CA ASP A 145 -8.59 26.76 -3.48
C ASP A 145 -8.04 25.54 -2.69
N ALA A 146 -8.84 25.04 -1.73
CA ALA A 146 -8.45 23.99 -0.81
C ALA A 146 -7.97 22.71 -1.51
N GLN A 147 -8.66 22.27 -2.59
CA GLN A 147 -8.28 21.04 -3.30
C GLN A 147 -6.99 21.25 -4.09
N ARG A 148 -6.86 22.37 -4.76
CA ARG A 148 -5.64 22.72 -5.49
C ARG A 148 -4.45 22.88 -4.55
N LEU A 149 -4.66 23.46 -3.37
CA LEU A 149 -3.63 23.57 -2.34
C LEU A 149 -3.18 22.19 -1.85
N ALA A 150 -4.13 21.29 -1.54
CA ALA A 150 -3.84 19.94 -1.10
C ALA A 150 -3.13 19.12 -2.18
N THR A 151 -3.55 19.22 -3.44
CA THR A 151 -2.88 18.56 -4.57
C THR A 151 -1.41 19.00 -4.68
N ARG A 152 -1.16 20.32 -4.59
CA ARG A 152 0.18 20.89 -4.71
C ARG A 152 1.08 20.57 -3.51
N ASN A 153 0.55 20.71 -2.29
CA ASN A 153 1.36 20.63 -1.06
C ASN A 153 1.47 19.20 -0.51
N VAL A 154 0.51 18.33 -0.82
CA VAL A 154 0.50 16.93 -0.37
C VAL A 154 0.61 15.96 -1.55
N GLY A 155 -0.27 16.07 -2.53
CA GLY A 155 -0.35 15.13 -3.65
C GLY A 155 0.95 15.04 -4.45
N ALA A 156 1.63 16.17 -4.69
CA ALA A 156 2.91 16.22 -5.41
C ALA A 156 4.06 15.43 -4.74
N PHE A 157 3.90 15.05 -3.47
CA PHE A 157 4.91 14.31 -2.69
C PHE A 157 4.41 12.95 -2.19
N ARG A 158 3.13 12.59 -2.45
CA ARG A 158 2.52 11.33 -2.03
C ARG A 158 2.04 10.47 -3.19
N GLY A 159 1.78 11.08 -4.36
CA GLY A 159 1.27 10.41 -5.55
C GLY A 159 -0.17 9.94 -5.43
N ARG A 160 -0.72 9.46 -6.53
CA ARG A 160 -2.07 8.87 -6.65
C ARG A 160 -3.18 9.73 -6.03
N TRP A 161 -3.04 11.06 -6.14
CA TRP A 161 -3.90 12.02 -5.44
C TRP A 161 -5.34 12.06 -5.95
N GLU A 162 -5.60 11.52 -7.13
CA GLU A 162 -6.93 11.30 -7.70
C GLU A 162 -7.74 10.25 -6.94
N LEU A 163 -7.08 9.31 -6.24
CA LEU A 163 -7.75 8.29 -5.43
C LEU A 163 -8.32 8.89 -4.15
N VAL A 164 -9.59 8.59 -3.86
CA VAL A 164 -10.24 9.01 -2.61
C VAL A 164 -9.49 8.45 -1.41
N SER A 165 -9.08 7.18 -1.46
CA SER A 165 -8.27 6.52 -0.44
C SER A 165 -6.98 7.27 -0.11
N GLN A 166 -6.25 7.75 -1.13
CA GLN A 166 -5.00 8.48 -0.91
C GLN A 166 -5.24 9.88 -0.31
N ARG A 167 -6.30 10.56 -0.75
CA ARG A 167 -6.71 11.82 -0.14
C ARG A 167 -7.15 11.63 1.32
N ALA A 168 -7.95 10.60 1.59
CA ALA A 168 -8.39 10.29 2.96
C ALA A 168 -7.21 10.01 3.89
N ILE A 169 -6.25 9.19 3.44
CA ILE A 169 -5.08 8.79 4.24
C ILE A 169 -4.10 9.95 4.48
N ASN A 170 -3.92 10.81 3.48
CA ASN A 170 -2.87 11.84 3.50
C ASN A 170 -3.41 13.25 3.70
N GLY A 171 -4.73 13.46 3.75
CA GLY A 171 -5.34 14.80 3.86
C GLY A 171 -4.88 15.59 5.07
N GLY A 172 -4.63 14.91 6.19
CA GLY A 172 -4.11 15.50 7.43
C GLY A 172 -2.75 16.18 7.29
N ARG A 173 -2.00 15.87 6.26
CA ARG A 173 -0.67 16.45 6.02
C ARG A 173 -0.71 17.88 5.48
N LEU A 174 -1.87 18.41 5.08
CA LEU A 174 -1.96 19.77 4.52
C LEU A 174 -1.50 20.84 5.51
N PHE A 175 -1.80 20.66 6.80
CA PHE A 175 -1.41 21.55 7.88
C PHE A 175 -0.33 20.94 8.79
N LEU A 176 0.48 20.04 8.26
CA LEU A 176 1.71 19.54 8.88
C LEU A 176 2.91 20.01 8.06
N ASP A 177 3.71 20.90 8.65
CA ASP A 177 5.00 21.27 8.06
C ASP A 177 6.08 20.36 8.66
N ALA A 178 6.54 19.41 7.87
CA ALA A 178 7.68 18.56 8.17
C ALA A 178 8.92 19.04 7.40
N THR A 179 9.18 20.33 7.43
CA THR A 179 10.35 21.01 6.85
C THR A 179 10.52 20.78 5.33
N ASN A 180 9.41 20.65 4.59
CA ASN A 180 9.47 20.56 3.13
C ASN A 180 9.82 21.90 2.49
N PRO A 181 11.04 22.10 1.94
CA PRO A 181 11.45 23.41 1.39
C PRO A 181 10.77 23.73 0.04
N TYR A 182 10.09 22.78 -0.58
CA TYR A 182 9.46 22.94 -1.90
C TYR A 182 8.00 23.37 -1.84
N ILE A 183 7.45 23.53 -0.64
CA ILE A 183 6.10 24.05 -0.42
C ILE A 183 6.16 25.33 0.40
N LYS A 184 5.25 26.26 0.11
CA LYS A 184 5.06 27.44 0.93
C LYS A 184 3.98 27.15 1.97
N ARG A 185 4.31 27.32 3.26
CA ARG A 185 3.32 27.25 4.34
C ARG A 185 2.19 28.25 4.11
N PRO A 186 0.91 27.87 4.24
CA PRO A 186 -0.20 28.79 4.21
C PRO A 186 -0.10 29.82 5.34
N VAL A 187 -0.47 31.07 5.04
CA VAL A 187 -0.45 32.18 6.01
C VAL A 187 -1.87 32.65 6.34
N ARG A 188 -2.71 32.85 5.34
CA ARG A 188 -4.10 33.31 5.52
C ARG A 188 -5.04 32.30 4.87
N CYS A 189 -5.97 31.77 5.66
CA CYS A 189 -6.95 30.81 5.18
C CYS A 189 -8.37 31.28 5.45
N ARG A 190 -9.25 30.94 4.53
CA ARG A 190 -10.70 31.12 4.66
C ARG A 190 -11.34 29.77 4.95
N PHE A 191 -12.14 29.73 6.00
CA PHE A 191 -12.95 28.57 6.38
C PHE A 191 -14.44 28.92 6.37
N LYS A 192 -15.30 27.90 6.31
CA LYS A 192 -16.72 28.01 6.68
C LYS A 192 -16.91 27.40 8.06
N VAL A 193 -17.45 28.16 8.99
CA VAL A 193 -17.83 27.74 10.35
C VAL A 193 -19.34 27.95 10.46
N ASP A 194 -20.10 26.90 10.69
CA ASP A 194 -21.58 26.94 10.70
C ASP A 194 -22.16 27.64 9.46
N GLY A 195 -21.58 27.33 8.31
CA GLY A 195 -21.99 27.91 7.01
C GLY A 195 -21.47 29.33 6.74
N LYS A 196 -20.92 30.04 7.71
CA LYS A 196 -20.43 31.44 7.59
C LYS A 196 -18.93 31.47 7.29
N PRO A 197 -18.48 32.39 6.42
CA PRO A 197 -17.06 32.55 6.15
C PRO A 197 -16.32 33.10 7.39
N LYS A 198 -15.13 32.55 7.64
CA LYS A 198 -14.20 33.01 8.69
C LYS A 198 -12.79 33.03 8.12
N ASP A 199 -12.18 34.21 8.09
CA ASP A 199 -10.78 34.36 7.70
C ASP A 199 -9.88 34.22 8.93
N VAL A 200 -8.79 33.47 8.78
CA VAL A 200 -7.85 33.16 9.87
C VAL A 200 -6.42 33.35 9.38
N THR A 201 -5.63 34.10 10.15
CA THR A 201 -4.17 34.12 9.99
C THR A 201 -3.57 33.00 10.82
N LEU A 202 -2.77 32.14 10.19
CA LEU A 202 -2.19 30.94 10.79
C LEU A 202 -0.93 31.30 11.58
N SER A 203 -0.86 30.87 12.83
CA SER A 203 0.34 30.90 13.67
C SER A 203 0.89 29.47 13.80
N TRP A 204 2.03 29.25 13.18
CA TRP A 204 2.66 27.92 13.16
C TRP A 204 3.54 27.73 14.39
N ARG A 205 3.32 26.62 15.10
CA ARG A 205 4.05 26.23 16.30
C ARG A 205 4.44 24.77 16.22
N ASP A 206 5.36 24.33 17.06
CA ASP A 206 5.81 22.95 17.09
C ASP A 206 4.65 22.04 17.53
N LEU A 207 4.52 20.89 16.88
CA LEU A 207 3.66 19.80 17.31
C LEU A 207 4.53 18.83 18.12
N PRO A 208 4.23 18.63 19.42
CA PRO A 208 4.97 17.66 20.21
C PRO A 208 4.95 16.27 19.60
N GLU A 209 6.08 15.58 19.60
CA GLU A 209 6.20 14.22 19.04
C GLU A 209 5.19 13.24 19.69
N ALA A 210 5.01 13.34 21.01
CA ALA A 210 4.05 12.53 21.75
C ALA A 210 2.58 12.71 21.30
N ASP A 211 2.24 13.86 20.72
CA ASP A 211 0.89 14.16 20.23
C ASP A 211 0.69 13.81 18.75
N PHE A 212 1.78 13.66 18.01
CA PHE A 212 1.73 13.53 16.55
C PHE A 212 0.83 12.39 16.08
N ASP A 213 1.07 11.18 16.58
CA ASP A 213 0.34 9.99 16.12
C ASP A 213 -1.16 10.09 16.42
N THR A 214 -1.51 10.53 17.63
CA THR A 214 -2.91 10.72 18.03
C THR A 214 -3.60 11.77 17.15
N ARG A 215 -2.94 12.94 16.93
CA ARG A 215 -3.49 14.02 16.14
C ARG A 215 -3.60 13.64 14.66
N PHE A 216 -2.59 12.95 14.13
CA PHE A 216 -2.61 12.52 12.74
C PHE A 216 -3.63 11.41 12.49
N ALA A 217 -3.72 10.41 13.38
CA ALA A 217 -4.72 9.34 13.28
C ALA A 217 -6.16 9.89 13.28
N ALA A 218 -6.42 10.97 14.02
CA ALA A 218 -7.74 11.61 14.02
C ALA A 218 -8.14 12.21 12.65
N THR A 219 -7.18 12.50 11.76
CA THR A 219 -7.46 13.06 10.42
C THR A 219 -7.80 12.00 9.36
N ALA A 220 -7.49 10.74 9.62
CA ALA A 220 -7.76 9.61 8.75
C ALA A 220 -8.17 8.40 9.62
N PRO A 221 -9.35 8.47 10.25
CA PRO A 221 -9.79 7.41 11.16
C PRO A 221 -9.90 6.09 10.41
N ARG A 222 -9.04 5.15 10.75
CA ARG A 222 -8.99 3.80 10.20
C ARG A 222 -9.37 2.78 11.25
N ALA A 223 -10.02 1.73 10.81
CA ALA A 223 -10.13 0.53 11.60
C ALA A 223 -8.79 -0.22 11.59
N HIS A 224 -8.43 -0.75 12.75
CA HIS A 224 -7.33 -1.69 12.90
C HIS A 224 -7.87 -2.89 13.71
N PRO A 225 -8.77 -3.69 13.13
CA PRO A 225 -9.27 -4.87 13.85
C PRO A 225 -8.12 -5.85 14.05
N GLU A 226 -8.17 -6.60 15.14
CA GLU A 226 -7.28 -7.74 15.31
C GLU A 226 -7.79 -8.94 14.50
N PHE A 227 -6.90 -9.89 14.21
CA PHE A 227 -7.30 -11.17 13.63
C PHE A 227 -8.27 -11.88 14.58
N ALA A 228 -9.45 -12.19 14.09
CA ALA A 228 -10.49 -12.84 14.90
C ALA A 228 -11.43 -13.69 14.05
N ALA A 229 -11.92 -14.78 14.65
CA ALA A 229 -13.04 -15.55 14.13
C ALA A 229 -14.13 -15.57 15.21
N ARG A 230 -15.28 -14.95 14.93
CA ARG A 230 -16.38 -14.80 15.88
C ARG A 230 -17.67 -15.36 15.30
N THR A 231 -18.56 -15.81 16.19
CA THR A 231 -19.96 -16.08 15.86
C THR A 231 -20.81 -15.05 16.58
N LEU A 232 -21.59 -14.28 15.85
CA LEU A 232 -22.51 -13.30 16.43
C LEU A 232 -23.77 -13.99 16.98
N THR A 233 -24.57 -13.26 17.74
CA THR A 233 -25.78 -13.78 18.39
C THR A 233 -26.83 -14.26 17.40
N ASP A 234 -26.85 -13.73 16.19
CA ASP A 234 -27.75 -14.14 15.09
C ASP A 234 -27.18 -15.30 14.25
N GLY A 235 -26.04 -15.87 14.64
CA GLY A 235 -25.37 -16.96 13.95
C GLY A 235 -24.44 -16.53 12.82
N THR A 236 -24.28 -15.23 12.56
CA THR A 236 -23.33 -14.71 11.57
C THR A 236 -21.89 -15.10 11.92
N ARG A 237 -21.15 -15.61 10.95
CA ARG A 237 -19.72 -15.92 11.11
C ARG A 237 -18.91 -14.73 10.61
N TRP A 238 -18.12 -14.12 11.50
CA TRP A 238 -17.31 -12.95 11.22
C TRP A 238 -15.83 -13.29 11.33
N PHE A 239 -15.08 -13.08 10.22
CA PHE A 239 -13.64 -13.31 10.14
C PHE A 239 -12.95 -11.97 9.90
N SER A 240 -12.19 -11.47 10.87
CA SER A 240 -11.38 -10.26 10.74
C SER A 240 -10.00 -10.64 10.21
N LEU A 241 -9.64 -10.04 9.06
CA LEU A 241 -8.47 -10.38 8.24
C LEU A 241 -7.67 -9.10 7.91
N PRO A 242 -7.07 -8.41 8.90
CA PRO A 242 -6.48 -7.08 8.74
C PRO A 242 -5.15 -7.05 7.97
N GLY A 243 -4.60 -8.20 7.58
CA GLY A 243 -3.35 -8.30 6.84
C GLY A 243 -3.17 -9.64 6.17
N PHE A 244 -2.29 -9.69 5.17
CA PHE A 244 -1.97 -10.89 4.40
C PHE A 244 -0.45 -11.08 4.23
N ASN A 245 0.38 -10.59 5.16
CA ASN A 245 1.81 -10.85 5.07
C ASN A 245 2.08 -12.36 5.02
N GLY A 246 2.78 -12.80 3.95
CA GLY A 246 3.08 -14.20 3.69
C GLY A 246 4.37 -14.72 4.33
N ASP A 247 5.14 -13.83 4.98
CA ASP A 247 6.33 -14.24 5.72
C ASP A 247 5.91 -15.13 6.91
N PRO A 248 6.40 -16.37 7.01
CA PRO A 248 6.05 -17.29 8.09
C PRO A 248 6.29 -16.73 9.49
N ASP A 249 7.27 -15.85 9.66
CA ASP A 249 7.60 -15.22 10.94
C ASP A 249 6.75 -14.00 11.25
N SER A 250 5.97 -13.50 10.31
CA SER A 250 5.09 -12.36 10.51
C SER A 250 3.96 -12.64 11.50
N ALA A 251 3.45 -11.59 12.12
CA ALA A 251 2.26 -11.66 12.99
C ALA A 251 1.02 -12.15 12.20
N ASP A 252 0.90 -11.74 10.93
CA ASP A 252 -0.20 -12.13 10.06
C ASP A 252 -0.20 -13.64 9.81
N ALA A 253 0.92 -14.22 9.39
CA ALA A 253 1.03 -15.66 9.11
C ALA A 253 0.78 -16.49 10.39
N LYS A 254 1.33 -16.04 11.53
CA LYS A 254 1.09 -16.66 12.84
C LYS A 254 -0.38 -16.64 13.26
N SER A 255 -1.16 -15.65 12.82
CA SER A 255 -2.60 -15.54 13.10
C SER A 255 -3.44 -16.27 12.06
N LEU A 256 -3.12 -16.16 10.77
CA LEU A 256 -3.89 -16.74 9.67
C LEU A 256 -3.78 -18.26 9.60
N THR A 257 -2.59 -18.83 9.83
CA THR A 257 -2.38 -20.28 9.76
C THR A 257 -3.33 -21.06 10.69
N PRO A 258 -3.42 -20.77 12.00
CA PRO A 258 -4.37 -21.47 12.87
C PRO A 258 -5.83 -21.12 12.54
N MET A 259 -6.14 -19.89 12.09
CA MET A 259 -7.48 -19.50 11.68
C MET A 259 -7.95 -20.33 10.48
N ILE A 260 -7.14 -20.49 9.44
CA ILE A 260 -7.45 -21.30 8.26
C ILE A 260 -7.62 -22.78 8.63
N LYS A 261 -6.78 -23.32 9.53
CA LYS A 261 -6.95 -24.67 10.05
C LYS A 261 -8.30 -24.83 10.75
N SER A 262 -8.71 -23.84 11.56
CA SER A 262 -10.03 -23.83 12.21
C SER A 262 -11.17 -23.74 11.19
N MET A 263 -11.05 -22.85 10.18
CA MET A 263 -12.05 -22.73 9.12
C MET A 263 -12.24 -24.07 8.36
N LYS A 264 -11.15 -24.77 8.04
CA LYS A 264 -11.20 -26.09 7.39
C LYS A 264 -11.94 -27.12 8.25
N ARG A 265 -11.63 -27.20 9.54
CA ARG A 265 -12.29 -28.10 10.50
C ARG A 265 -13.78 -27.82 10.62
N ASP A 266 -14.15 -26.53 10.68
CA ASP A 266 -15.49 -26.07 10.96
C ASP A 266 -16.30 -25.72 9.68
N ALA A 267 -15.80 -26.10 8.48
CA ALA A 267 -16.33 -25.69 7.19
C ALA A 267 -17.84 -25.94 7.02
N ILE A 268 -18.35 -27.09 7.48
CA ILE A 268 -19.79 -27.43 7.44
C ILE A 268 -20.61 -26.45 8.28
N ALA A 269 -20.15 -26.16 9.52
CA ALA A 269 -20.83 -25.23 10.41
C ALA A 269 -20.77 -23.78 9.88
N ILE A 270 -19.67 -23.40 9.26
CA ILE A 270 -19.53 -22.08 8.61
C ILE A 270 -20.49 -21.97 7.43
N ALA A 271 -20.56 -22.99 6.57
CA ALA A 271 -21.46 -23.00 5.43
C ALA A 271 -22.94 -22.98 5.80
N ALA A 272 -23.30 -23.50 6.98
CA ALA A 272 -24.65 -23.45 7.51
C ALA A 272 -25.06 -22.09 8.11
N ALA A 273 -24.12 -21.16 8.28
CA ALA A 273 -24.39 -19.85 8.85
C ALA A 273 -25.33 -19.01 7.98
N PRO A 274 -26.18 -18.16 8.55
CA PRO A 274 -27.09 -17.29 7.79
C PRO A 274 -26.31 -16.20 7.03
N ARG A 275 -25.14 -15.82 7.53
CA ARG A 275 -24.20 -14.84 6.92
C ARG A 275 -22.78 -15.19 7.25
N ILE A 276 -21.88 -14.86 6.33
CA ILE A 276 -20.43 -14.92 6.52
C ILE A 276 -19.87 -13.55 6.17
N VAL A 277 -19.07 -12.96 7.05
CA VAL A 277 -18.40 -11.68 6.81
C VAL A 277 -16.89 -11.91 6.78
N LEU A 278 -16.27 -11.53 5.67
CA LEU A 278 -14.83 -11.49 5.46
C LEU A 278 -14.40 -10.03 5.59
N ASP A 279 -13.96 -9.66 6.79
CA ASP A 279 -13.63 -8.28 7.16
C ASP A 279 -12.18 -7.97 6.83
N LEU A 280 -11.98 -7.23 5.75
CA LEU A 280 -10.67 -6.79 5.23
C LEU A 280 -10.30 -5.38 5.68
N ARG A 281 -10.96 -4.80 6.66
CA ARG A 281 -10.58 -3.47 7.16
C ARG A 281 -9.14 -3.47 7.65
N GLY A 282 -8.37 -2.45 7.23
CA GLY A 282 -6.96 -2.32 7.55
C GLY A 282 -6.00 -3.19 6.72
N ASN A 283 -6.50 -4.07 5.86
CA ASN A 283 -5.67 -5.01 5.09
C ASN A 283 -4.97 -4.32 3.92
N GLY A 284 -3.67 -4.11 4.05
CA GLY A 284 -2.82 -3.51 3.00
C GLY A 284 -2.31 -4.50 1.94
N GLY A 285 -2.69 -5.78 2.03
CA GLY A 285 -2.23 -6.84 1.12
C GLY A 285 -1.13 -7.72 1.73
N GLY A 286 -0.32 -8.31 0.87
CA GLY A 286 0.71 -9.30 1.19
C GLY A 286 0.69 -10.45 0.19
N SER A 287 0.42 -11.67 0.63
CA SER A 287 0.28 -12.87 -0.21
C SER A 287 -1.17 -13.13 -0.57
N SER A 288 -1.47 -13.25 -1.86
CA SER A 288 -2.81 -13.65 -2.34
C SER A 288 -3.17 -15.10 -2.02
N ASP A 289 -2.19 -15.95 -1.67
CA ASP A 289 -2.42 -17.35 -1.32
C ASP A 289 -3.41 -17.51 -0.14
N TRP A 290 -3.40 -16.60 0.83
CA TRP A 290 -4.36 -16.58 1.92
C TRP A 290 -5.81 -16.47 1.44
N SER A 291 -6.05 -15.61 0.46
CA SER A 291 -7.40 -15.43 -0.10
C SER A 291 -7.87 -16.66 -0.89
N TYR A 292 -6.97 -17.32 -1.62
CA TYR A 292 -7.26 -18.55 -2.33
C TYR A 292 -7.57 -19.72 -1.38
N GLN A 293 -6.83 -19.86 -0.29
CA GLN A 293 -7.11 -20.88 0.73
C GLN A 293 -8.48 -20.69 1.38
N ILE A 294 -8.86 -19.45 1.74
CA ILE A 294 -10.18 -19.12 2.29
C ILE A 294 -11.28 -19.40 1.25
N ALA A 295 -11.06 -19.01 -0.01
CA ALA A 295 -12.00 -19.29 -1.10
C ALA A 295 -12.23 -20.80 -1.28
N ALA A 296 -11.18 -21.59 -1.27
CA ALA A 296 -11.27 -23.06 -1.41
C ALA A 296 -12.06 -23.70 -0.26
N ILE A 297 -11.99 -23.15 0.97
CA ILE A 297 -12.77 -23.63 2.11
C ILE A 297 -14.26 -23.28 1.95
N LEU A 298 -14.58 -22.05 1.55
CA LEU A 298 -15.96 -21.56 1.51
C LEU A 298 -16.70 -22.00 0.26
N TRP A 299 -16.10 -21.88 -0.91
CA TRP A 299 -16.75 -22.19 -2.21
C TRP A 299 -16.27 -23.49 -2.85
N GLY A 300 -15.18 -24.06 -2.32
CA GLY A 300 -14.57 -25.28 -2.83
C GLY A 300 -13.53 -25.01 -3.91
N GLN A 301 -12.49 -25.86 -3.95
CA GLN A 301 -11.39 -25.76 -4.89
C GLN A 301 -11.86 -25.87 -6.35
N ALA A 302 -12.90 -26.68 -6.61
CA ALA A 302 -13.47 -26.83 -7.95
C ALA A 302 -14.07 -25.51 -8.47
N ALA A 303 -14.79 -24.76 -7.61
CA ALA A 303 -15.37 -23.47 -7.97
C ALA A 303 -14.25 -22.43 -8.22
N VAL A 304 -13.22 -22.40 -7.37
CA VAL A 304 -12.05 -21.54 -7.59
C VAL A 304 -11.37 -21.85 -8.91
N ASN A 305 -11.14 -23.13 -9.21
CA ASN A 305 -10.50 -23.57 -10.45
C ASN A 305 -11.34 -23.30 -11.71
N ALA A 306 -12.66 -23.20 -11.57
CA ALA A 306 -13.58 -22.92 -12.68
C ALA A 306 -13.64 -21.45 -13.05
N LEU A 307 -13.14 -20.53 -12.18
CA LEU A 307 -13.09 -19.14 -12.53
C LEU A 307 -12.13 -18.91 -13.71
N PRO A 308 -12.52 -18.01 -14.63
CA PRO A 308 -11.58 -17.55 -15.65
C PRO A 308 -10.42 -16.83 -14.97
N SER A 309 -9.24 -16.90 -15.55
CA SER A 309 -8.10 -16.13 -15.05
C SER A 309 -8.43 -14.65 -14.91
N GLY A 310 -7.95 -14.04 -13.85
CA GLY A 310 -8.07 -12.59 -13.59
C GLY A 310 -7.24 -11.73 -14.55
N SER A 311 -6.30 -12.37 -15.29
CA SER A 311 -5.42 -11.75 -16.28
C SER A 311 -5.08 -12.73 -17.39
N GLU A 312 -4.45 -12.25 -18.46
CA GLU A 312 -3.87 -13.07 -19.53
C GLU A 312 -2.45 -13.56 -19.16
N GLY A 313 -1.98 -13.24 -17.97
CA GLY A 313 -0.66 -13.53 -17.45
C GLY A 313 0.11 -12.26 -17.06
N VAL A 314 1.38 -12.42 -16.79
CA VAL A 314 2.27 -11.34 -16.40
C VAL A 314 3.55 -11.32 -17.22
N ASP A 315 4.09 -10.13 -17.50
CA ASP A 315 5.40 -9.99 -18.09
C ASP A 315 6.40 -9.58 -17.02
N TRP A 316 7.36 -10.43 -16.72
CA TRP A 316 8.47 -10.18 -15.83
C TRP A 316 9.62 -9.49 -16.56
N ARG A 317 10.20 -8.45 -15.96
CA ARG A 317 11.42 -7.84 -16.47
C ARG A 317 12.62 -8.77 -16.24
N ALA A 318 13.13 -9.38 -17.31
CA ALA A 318 14.24 -10.34 -17.30
C ALA A 318 15.60 -9.62 -17.12
N SER A 319 15.75 -8.85 -16.04
CA SER A 319 16.99 -8.17 -15.68
C SER A 319 17.86 -9.02 -14.77
N ALA A 320 19.16 -8.73 -14.71
CA ALA A 320 20.08 -9.41 -13.79
C ALA A 320 19.63 -9.23 -12.33
N GLY A 321 19.21 -8.00 -11.95
CA GLY A 321 18.78 -7.71 -10.58
C GLY A 321 17.50 -8.45 -10.18
N ASN A 322 16.52 -8.54 -11.07
CA ASN A 322 15.28 -9.27 -10.80
C ASN A 322 15.52 -10.79 -10.72
N ILE A 323 16.34 -11.34 -11.62
CA ILE A 323 16.74 -12.75 -11.57
C ILE A 323 17.43 -13.07 -10.24
N ALA A 324 18.39 -12.23 -9.80
CA ALA A 324 19.08 -12.42 -8.52
C ALA A 324 18.10 -12.40 -7.33
N THR A 325 17.04 -11.58 -7.38
CA THR A 325 16.00 -11.56 -6.35
C THR A 325 15.23 -12.88 -6.29
N LEU A 326 14.79 -13.41 -7.43
CA LEU A 326 14.07 -14.70 -7.50
C LEU A 326 14.97 -15.89 -7.12
N GLU A 327 16.25 -15.86 -7.50
CA GLU A 327 17.26 -16.85 -7.05
C GLU A 327 17.46 -16.79 -5.53
N GLY A 328 17.41 -15.60 -4.94
CA GLY A 328 17.41 -15.42 -3.49
C GLY A 328 16.20 -16.08 -2.83
N TYR A 329 14.99 -15.90 -3.36
CA TYR A 329 13.79 -16.59 -2.87
C TYR A 329 13.93 -18.11 -3.03
N ARG A 330 14.36 -18.59 -4.20
CA ARG A 330 14.58 -20.01 -4.46
C ARG A 330 15.51 -20.63 -3.42
N THR A 331 16.63 -19.98 -3.12
CA THR A 331 17.60 -20.44 -2.14
C THR A 331 17.06 -20.44 -0.71
N ALA A 332 16.41 -19.33 -0.30
CA ALA A 332 15.88 -19.17 1.05
C ALA A 332 14.73 -20.16 1.34
N TRP A 333 13.88 -20.44 0.34
CA TRP A 333 12.68 -21.25 0.49
C TRP A 333 12.91 -22.75 0.28
N GLN A 334 14.05 -23.16 -0.29
CA GLN A 334 14.33 -24.55 -0.67
C GLN A 334 14.15 -25.55 0.49
N HIS A 335 14.53 -25.14 1.69
CA HIS A 335 14.51 -25.98 2.89
C HIS A 335 13.54 -25.48 3.97
N SER A 336 12.76 -24.45 3.71
CA SER A 336 11.80 -23.90 4.67
C SER A 336 10.54 -24.79 4.70
N ALA A 337 10.25 -25.37 5.86
CA ALA A 337 9.02 -26.17 6.07
C ALA A 337 7.76 -25.29 6.02
N ASP A 338 7.90 -23.99 6.25
CA ASP A 338 6.80 -23.03 6.36
C ASP A 338 6.41 -22.44 4.99
N VAL A 339 7.18 -22.71 3.94
CA VAL A 339 6.89 -22.28 2.57
C VAL A 339 6.20 -23.41 1.80
N SER A 340 5.08 -23.10 1.15
CA SER A 340 4.35 -24.10 0.36
C SER A 340 5.17 -24.61 -0.83
N GLN A 341 4.89 -25.85 -1.28
CA GLN A 341 5.55 -26.40 -2.47
C GLN A 341 5.23 -25.54 -3.70
N ALA A 342 4.00 -25.03 -3.84
CA ALA A 342 3.61 -24.16 -4.92
C ALA A 342 4.45 -22.86 -4.99
N ALA A 343 4.76 -22.24 -3.83
CA ALA A 343 5.62 -21.06 -3.79
C ALA A 343 7.06 -21.36 -4.20
N ARG A 344 7.60 -22.53 -3.79
CA ARG A 344 8.93 -22.98 -4.24
C ARG A 344 8.99 -23.22 -5.74
N ASP A 345 7.96 -23.92 -6.28
CA ASP A 345 7.87 -24.23 -7.71
C ASP A 345 7.70 -22.96 -8.55
N TRP A 346 6.93 -22.00 -8.04
CA TRP A 346 6.80 -20.68 -8.66
C TRP A 346 8.13 -19.93 -8.71
N ALA A 347 8.88 -19.84 -7.60
CA ALA A 347 10.17 -19.16 -7.55
C ALA A 347 11.18 -19.80 -8.52
N ASP A 348 11.24 -21.14 -8.56
CA ASP A 348 12.12 -21.88 -9.47
C ASP A 348 11.74 -21.65 -10.94
N ARG A 349 10.46 -21.77 -11.29
CA ARG A 349 9.94 -21.55 -12.64
C ARG A 349 10.19 -20.12 -13.11
N THR A 350 9.91 -19.12 -12.26
CA THR A 350 10.06 -17.70 -12.60
C THR A 350 11.53 -17.32 -12.78
N ALA A 351 12.41 -17.77 -11.89
CA ALA A 351 13.85 -17.55 -12.03
C ALA A 351 14.41 -18.17 -13.33
N LYS A 352 14.05 -19.41 -13.63
CA LYS A 352 14.46 -20.12 -14.86
C LYS A 352 13.91 -19.44 -16.12
N GLY A 353 12.63 -19.05 -16.11
CA GLY A 353 11.98 -18.39 -17.24
C GLY A 353 12.64 -17.05 -17.57
N MET A 354 12.88 -16.21 -16.57
CA MET A 354 13.58 -14.93 -16.77
C MET A 354 15.03 -15.13 -17.22
N THR A 355 15.74 -16.12 -16.67
CA THR A 355 17.12 -16.45 -17.06
C THR A 355 17.19 -16.85 -18.53
N SER A 356 16.29 -17.72 -18.97
CA SER A 356 16.20 -18.17 -20.38
C SER A 356 15.87 -17.01 -21.30
N ALA A 357 14.88 -16.17 -20.96
CA ALA A 357 14.50 -15.00 -21.74
C ALA A 357 15.69 -14.03 -21.89
N ARG A 358 16.42 -13.77 -20.79
CA ARG A 358 17.60 -12.91 -20.81
C ARG A 358 18.71 -13.49 -21.71
N ALA A 359 18.96 -14.79 -21.66
CA ALA A 359 19.96 -15.45 -22.50
C ALA A 359 19.62 -15.33 -24.00
N LEU A 360 18.32 -15.25 -24.34
CA LEU A 360 17.81 -15.01 -25.69
C LEU A 360 17.74 -13.52 -26.08
N GLY A 361 18.23 -12.61 -25.22
CA GLY A 361 18.18 -11.16 -25.48
C GLY A 361 16.77 -10.56 -25.32
N GLN A 362 15.82 -11.30 -24.74
CA GLN A 362 14.46 -10.81 -24.48
C GLN A 362 14.44 -9.95 -23.22
N ALA A 363 13.81 -8.78 -23.30
CA ALA A 363 13.69 -7.87 -22.16
C ALA A 363 12.65 -8.33 -21.14
N LEU A 364 11.62 -9.04 -21.59
CA LEU A 364 10.50 -9.53 -20.80
C LEU A 364 10.36 -11.05 -20.97
N TRP A 365 9.99 -11.72 -19.89
CA TRP A 365 9.53 -13.11 -19.89
C TRP A 365 8.04 -13.15 -19.57
N ARG A 366 7.25 -13.82 -20.42
CA ARG A 366 5.81 -13.99 -20.20
C ARG A 366 5.58 -15.24 -19.36
N GLU A 367 5.01 -15.03 -18.17
CA GLU A 367 4.38 -16.10 -17.38
C GLU A 367 2.88 -16.10 -17.69
N VAL A 368 2.35 -17.24 -18.05
CA VAL A 368 0.93 -17.44 -18.38
C VAL A 368 0.28 -18.26 -17.28
N ASP A 369 -0.90 -17.88 -16.83
CA ASP A 369 -1.61 -18.58 -15.73
C ASP A 369 -1.91 -20.05 -16.07
N ALA A 370 -1.96 -20.40 -17.36
CA ALA A 370 -2.12 -21.78 -17.81
C ALA A 370 -0.92 -22.69 -17.47
N ASP A 371 0.26 -22.09 -17.20
CA ASP A 371 1.47 -22.83 -16.84
C ASP A 371 1.47 -23.23 -15.35
N GLU A 372 0.56 -22.68 -14.55
CA GLU A 372 0.40 -23.03 -13.15
C GLU A 372 -0.53 -24.24 -13.00
N ALA A 373 -0.01 -25.32 -12.41
CA ALA A 373 -0.84 -26.45 -12.03
C ALA A 373 -1.87 -26.00 -10.98
N LYS A 374 -3.15 -26.00 -11.37
CA LYS A 374 -4.23 -25.72 -10.43
C LYS A 374 -4.28 -26.81 -9.36
N PRO A 375 -4.42 -26.46 -8.06
CA PRO A 375 -4.54 -27.45 -7.01
C PRO A 375 -5.67 -28.44 -7.30
N ALA A 376 -5.44 -29.73 -7.04
CA ALA A 376 -6.47 -30.74 -7.23
C ALA A 376 -7.70 -30.45 -6.35
N ALA A 377 -8.87 -30.52 -6.95
CA ALA A 377 -10.12 -30.42 -6.20
C ALA A 377 -10.34 -31.74 -5.43
N THR A 378 -10.23 -31.69 -4.09
CA THR A 378 -10.46 -32.84 -3.21
C THR A 378 -11.76 -32.66 -2.46
N GLY A 379 -12.73 -33.54 -2.76
CA GLY A 379 -14.04 -33.54 -2.09
C GLY A 379 -15.02 -32.48 -2.62
N ALA A 380 -16.29 -32.62 -2.24
CA ALA A 380 -17.32 -31.62 -2.50
C ALA A 380 -17.24 -30.50 -1.45
N ALA A 381 -17.34 -29.24 -1.91
CA ALA A 381 -17.47 -28.11 -0.99
C ALA A 381 -18.81 -28.18 -0.24
N PRO A 382 -18.88 -27.73 1.00
CA PRO A 382 -20.14 -27.53 1.68
C PRO A 382 -20.95 -26.44 0.95
N VAL A 383 -22.26 -26.67 0.80
CA VAL A 383 -23.16 -25.68 0.19
C VAL A 383 -23.39 -24.53 1.15
N LEU A 384 -23.01 -23.33 0.77
CA LEU A 384 -23.26 -22.10 1.52
C LEU A 384 -24.76 -21.83 1.59
N LYS A 385 -25.33 -21.76 2.80
CA LYS A 385 -26.76 -21.43 3.02
C LYS A 385 -27.01 -19.94 3.07
N GLY A 386 -26.05 -19.19 3.57
CA GLY A 386 -26.15 -17.74 3.71
C GLY A 386 -25.31 -16.97 2.71
N ARG A 387 -25.46 -15.65 2.75
CA ARG A 387 -24.67 -14.72 1.91
C ARG A 387 -23.29 -14.51 2.51
N VAL A 388 -22.30 -14.31 1.62
CA VAL A 388 -20.94 -13.93 2.01
C VAL A 388 -20.77 -12.44 1.70
N PHE A 389 -20.37 -11.66 2.72
CA PHE A 389 -20.06 -10.25 2.59
C PHE A 389 -18.55 -10.04 2.66
N VAL A 390 -18.01 -9.23 1.77
CA VAL A 390 -16.60 -8.83 1.72
C VAL A 390 -16.53 -7.37 2.14
N LEU A 391 -16.13 -7.13 3.38
CA LEU A 391 -16.09 -5.78 3.97
C LEU A 391 -14.72 -5.16 3.77
N THR A 392 -14.68 -4.00 3.13
CA THR A 392 -13.42 -3.26 2.89
C THR A 392 -13.47 -1.83 3.43
N ASP A 393 -12.29 -1.27 3.62
CA ASP A 393 -12.05 0.15 3.81
C ASP A 393 -11.02 0.69 2.80
N TRP A 394 -10.70 1.97 2.89
CA TRP A 394 -9.70 2.63 2.03
C TRP A 394 -8.28 2.04 2.14
N GLY A 395 -8.01 1.20 3.14
CA GLY A 395 -6.72 0.52 3.32
C GLY A 395 -6.50 -0.65 2.39
N CYS A 396 -7.57 -1.25 1.86
CA CYS A 396 -7.48 -2.45 1.04
C CYS A 396 -6.68 -2.21 -0.24
N GLY A 397 -5.50 -2.82 -0.35
CA GLY A 397 -4.56 -2.70 -1.47
C GLY A 397 -3.84 -4.00 -1.76
N SER A 398 -3.19 -4.12 -2.92
CA SER A 398 -2.37 -5.28 -3.31
C SER A 398 -3.17 -6.60 -3.19
N ALA A 399 -2.67 -7.63 -2.50
CA ALA A 399 -3.35 -8.91 -2.34
C ALA A 399 -4.76 -8.81 -1.70
N CYS A 400 -5.07 -7.73 -0.94
CA CYS A 400 -6.43 -7.47 -0.50
C CYS A 400 -7.37 -7.21 -1.68
N LEU A 401 -6.92 -6.52 -2.73
CA LEU A 401 -7.71 -6.30 -3.94
C LEU A 401 -7.92 -7.61 -4.71
N ASP A 402 -6.93 -8.51 -4.70
CA ASP A 402 -7.07 -9.83 -5.31
C ASP A 402 -8.10 -10.68 -4.55
N ALA A 403 -8.16 -10.56 -3.22
CA ALA A 403 -9.21 -11.19 -2.41
C ALA A 403 -10.61 -10.66 -2.77
N VAL A 404 -10.76 -9.33 -2.93
CA VAL A 404 -12.04 -8.73 -3.35
C VAL A 404 -12.43 -9.23 -4.73
N ASP A 405 -11.52 -9.22 -5.72
CA ASP A 405 -11.77 -9.70 -7.07
C ASP A 405 -12.18 -11.19 -7.07
N LEU A 406 -11.44 -12.04 -6.35
CA LEU A 406 -11.68 -13.48 -6.25
C LEU A 406 -13.02 -13.79 -5.57
N TRP A 407 -13.25 -13.23 -4.39
CA TRP A 407 -14.42 -13.58 -3.59
C TRP A 407 -15.72 -13.01 -4.17
N THR A 408 -15.66 -11.85 -4.84
CA THR A 408 -16.82 -11.32 -5.56
C THR A 408 -17.13 -12.11 -6.84
N ALA A 409 -16.11 -12.61 -7.53
CA ALA A 409 -16.30 -13.51 -8.67
C ALA A 409 -16.94 -14.85 -8.25
N LEU A 410 -16.74 -15.29 -7.00
CA LEU A 410 -17.37 -16.47 -6.40
C LEU A 410 -18.76 -16.18 -5.79
N GLY A 411 -19.29 -14.97 -5.91
CA GLY A 411 -20.61 -14.59 -5.43
C GLY A 411 -20.62 -13.86 -4.08
N GLY A 412 -19.46 -13.46 -3.56
CA GLY A 412 -19.37 -12.56 -2.40
C GLY A 412 -19.88 -11.16 -2.72
N ILE A 413 -20.55 -10.53 -1.77
CA ILE A 413 -21.12 -9.18 -1.89
C ILE A 413 -20.12 -8.19 -1.28
N HIS A 414 -19.54 -7.33 -2.11
CA HIS A 414 -18.62 -6.29 -1.65
C HIS A 414 -19.39 -5.19 -0.94
N VAL A 415 -19.00 -4.87 0.30
CA VAL A 415 -19.65 -3.88 1.17
C VAL A 415 -18.61 -3.01 1.90
N GLY A 416 -19.04 -1.88 2.43
CA GLY A 416 -18.18 -0.96 3.19
C GLY A 416 -17.75 0.25 2.39
N GLN A 417 -16.46 0.55 2.35
CA GLN A 417 -15.89 1.66 1.59
C GLN A 417 -15.19 1.17 0.32
N GLU A 418 -15.02 2.06 -0.67
CA GLU A 418 -14.15 1.74 -1.81
C GLU A 418 -12.73 1.45 -1.31
N THR A 419 -12.06 0.59 -2.04
CA THR A 419 -10.67 0.18 -1.70
C THR A 419 -9.66 1.26 -2.07
N SER A 420 -8.40 1.05 -1.71
CA SER A 420 -7.28 1.64 -2.45
C SER A 420 -7.24 1.07 -3.87
N ALA A 421 -6.23 1.41 -4.63
CA ALA A 421 -6.04 0.87 -5.97
C ALA A 421 -4.55 0.69 -6.24
N ASP A 422 -4.23 -0.26 -7.12
CA ASP A 422 -2.88 -0.52 -7.56
C ASP A 422 -2.72 -0.23 -9.04
N SER A 423 -1.49 0.04 -9.46
CA SER A 423 -1.11 0.03 -10.87
C SER A 423 -1.10 -1.41 -11.41
N LEU A 424 -0.81 -1.57 -12.70
CA LEU A 424 -0.57 -2.90 -13.27
C LEU A 424 0.84 -3.43 -12.98
N TYR A 425 1.71 -2.61 -12.37
CA TYR A 425 3.08 -3.00 -12.03
C TYR A 425 3.14 -3.52 -10.60
N MET A 426 3.65 -4.74 -10.42
CA MET A 426 3.57 -5.50 -9.17
C MET A 426 4.87 -6.24 -8.86
N ASP A 427 4.87 -6.92 -7.72
CA ASP A 427 6.01 -7.64 -7.14
C ASP A 427 7.27 -6.79 -7.08
N VAL A 428 7.47 -6.21 -5.92
CA VAL A 428 8.54 -5.25 -5.70
C VAL A 428 9.80 -5.92 -5.16
N ARG A 429 10.93 -5.34 -5.52
CA ARG A 429 12.19 -5.54 -4.83
C ARG A 429 12.72 -4.22 -4.27
N GLN A 430 13.61 -4.31 -3.32
CA GLN A 430 14.27 -3.17 -2.69
C GLN A 430 15.75 -3.13 -3.05
N VAL A 431 16.27 -1.94 -3.32
CA VAL A 431 17.68 -1.70 -3.63
C VAL A 431 18.17 -0.51 -2.82
N ALA A 432 19.23 -0.70 -2.02
CA ALA A 432 19.84 0.39 -1.29
C ALA A 432 20.34 1.48 -2.26
N LEU A 433 20.05 2.73 -1.94
CA LEU A 433 20.62 3.87 -2.67
C LEU A 433 22.06 4.15 -2.18
N PRO A 434 22.92 4.72 -3.03
CA PRO A 434 24.34 4.92 -2.71
C PRO A 434 24.61 5.71 -1.43
N SER A 435 23.73 6.62 -1.04
CA SER A 435 23.88 7.39 0.19
C SER A 435 23.67 6.59 1.46
N GLY A 436 22.99 5.44 1.41
CA GLY A 436 22.57 4.64 2.55
C GLY A 436 21.38 5.20 3.34
N PHE A 437 20.73 6.31 2.89
CA PHE A 437 19.58 6.88 3.59
C PHE A 437 18.26 6.21 3.25
N ALA A 438 18.18 5.60 2.08
CA ALA A 438 16.94 5.02 1.60
C ALA A 438 17.19 3.87 0.63
N ARG A 439 16.13 3.09 0.40
CA ARG A 439 16.04 2.06 -0.64
C ARG A 439 15.03 2.46 -1.71
N ALA A 440 15.37 2.17 -2.96
CA ALA A 440 14.44 2.20 -4.07
C ALA A 440 13.56 0.96 -4.01
N VAL A 441 12.24 1.15 -4.06
CA VAL A 441 11.24 0.07 -4.19
C VAL A 441 10.76 0.06 -5.63
N ILE A 442 10.92 -1.08 -6.32
CA ILE A 442 10.76 -1.17 -7.77
C ILE A 442 9.97 -2.42 -8.15
N PRO A 443 8.86 -2.29 -8.91
CA PRO A 443 8.14 -3.42 -9.50
C PRO A 443 8.99 -4.25 -10.45
N MET A 444 8.78 -5.57 -10.44
CA MET A 444 9.50 -6.52 -11.31
C MET A 444 8.64 -7.06 -12.46
N LYS A 445 7.31 -6.97 -12.36
CA LYS A 445 6.37 -7.49 -13.37
C LYS A 445 5.25 -6.52 -13.71
N VAL A 446 4.59 -6.76 -14.85
CA VAL A 446 3.38 -6.05 -15.28
C VAL A 446 2.29 -7.05 -15.69
N TYR A 447 1.07 -6.84 -15.19
CA TYR A 447 -0.10 -7.63 -15.59
C TYR A 447 -0.53 -7.33 -17.03
N ARG A 448 -1.01 -8.37 -17.72
CA ARG A 448 -1.63 -8.29 -19.03
C ARG A 448 -3.09 -8.71 -18.95
N GLY A 449 -3.95 -8.01 -19.67
CA GLY A 449 -5.37 -8.33 -19.73
C GLY A 449 -6.10 -8.34 -18.36
N ARG A 450 -5.53 -7.71 -17.32
CA ARG A 450 -6.17 -7.64 -16.01
C ARG A 450 -7.47 -6.84 -16.10
N LYS A 451 -8.58 -7.41 -15.60
CA LYS A 451 -9.89 -6.78 -15.64
C LYS A 451 -9.93 -5.47 -14.84
N ARG A 452 -9.32 -5.45 -13.66
CA ARG A 452 -9.15 -4.24 -12.86
C ARG A 452 -8.01 -3.40 -13.45
N GLY A 453 -8.36 -2.22 -13.96
CA GLY A 453 -7.40 -1.30 -14.58
C GLY A 453 -6.39 -0.70 -13.58
N SER A 454 -5.37 -0.02 -14.11
CA SER A 454 -4.36 0.67 -13.32
C SER A 454 -5.00 1.80 -12.51
N ASN A 455 -4.74 1.84 -11.20
CA ASN A 455 -5.28 2.82 -10.25
C ASN A 455 -6.83 2.90 -10.23
N VAL A 456 -7.52 1.78 -10.50
CA VAL A 456 -8.97 1.69 -10.41
C VAL A 456 -9.36 0.98 -9.11
N PRO A 457 -10.01 1.66 -8.15
CA PRO A 457 -10.45 1.03 -6.90
C PRO A 457 -11.64 0.10 -7.14
N ALA A 458 -11.78 -0.94 -6.32
CA ALA A 458 -13.01 -1.71 -6.24
C ALA A 458 -14.06 -0.90 -5.46
N ARG A 459 -15.27 -0.82 -5.99
CA ARG A 459 -16.38 -0.08 -5.37
C ARG A 459 -17.39 -1.05 -4.79
N PRO A 460 -17.81 -0.86 -3.52
CA PRO A 460 -18.77 -1.74 -2.88
C PRO A 460 -20.15 -1.64 -3.52
N ALA A 461 -20.86 -2.76 -3.57
CA ALA A 461 -22.28 -2.80 -3.96
C ALA A 461 -23.16 -2.05 -2.94
N HIS A 462 -22.79 -2.13 -1.64
CA HIS A 462 -23.43 -1.36 -0.58
C HIS A 462 -22.35 -0.53 0.14
N ALA A 463 -22.39 0.79 -0.09
CA ALA A 463 -21.46 1.72 0.53
C ALA A 463 -21.87 2.06 1.97
N TYR A 464 -20.92 1.97 2.90
CA TYR A 464 -21.11 2.39 4.28
C TYR A 464 -20.54 3.79 4.49
N THR A 465 -21.37 4.69 5.01
CA THR A 465 -20.99 6.09 5.24
C THR A 465 -20.69 6.41 6.71
N GLY A 466 -20.87 5.44 7.60
CA GLY A 466 -20.58 5.59 9.02
C GLY A 466 -19.08 5.42 9.37
N ASP A 467 -18.80 5.40 10.66
CA ASP A 467 -17.43 5.20 11.17
C ASP A 467 -17.01 3.73 11.04
N MET A 468 -16.05 3.47 10.16
CA MET A 468 -15.50 2.12 9.95
C MET A 468 -14.82 1.51 11.19
N ARG A 469 -14.52 2.31 12.21
CA ARG A 469 -13.97 1.83 13.50
C ARG A 469 -15.06 1.24 14.41
N ASN A 470 -16.31 1.60 14.19
CA ASN A 470 -17.43 1.13 15.02
C ASN A 470 -17.96 -0.21 14.51
N THR A 471 -17.34 -1.30 14.99
CA THR A 471 -17.69 -2.66 14.58
C THR A 471 -19.13 -3.01 14.92
N ASP A 472 -19.66 -2.59 16.06
CA ASP A 472 -21.05 -2.87 16.46
C ASP A 472 -22.09 -2.23 15.52
N GLN A 473 -21.79 -1.03 15.00
CA GLN A 473 -22.65 -0.41 13.99
C GLN A 473 -22.55 -1.13 12.64
N LEU A 474 -21.35 -1.56 12.26
CA LEU A 474 -21.15 -2.35 11.04
C LEU A 474 -21.85 -3.71 11.10
N GLU A 475 -21.80 -4.40 12.26
CA GLU A 475 -22.50 -5.66 12.46
C GLU A 475 -24.01 -5.50 12.25
N ARG A 476 -24.62 -4.49 12.90
CA ARG A 476 -26.05 -4.17 12.69
C ARG A 476 -26.35 -3.83 11.23
N TRP A 477 -25.55 -2.94 10.63
CA TRP A 477 -25.75 -2.53 9.24
C TRP A 477 -25.68 -3.70 8.26
N ILE A 478 -24.72 -4.62 8.42
CA ILE A 478 -24.60 -5.82 7.56
C ILE A 478 -25.76 -6.79 7.82
N THR A 479 -26.27 -6.85 9.04
CA THR A 479 -27.42 -7.68 9.36
C THR A 479 -28.69 -7.21 8.61
N ASP A 480 -28.82 -5.92 8.37
CA ASP A 480 -29.96 -5.32 7.68
C ASP A 480 -29.85 -5.40 6.13
N LEU A 481 -28.71 -5.82 5.58
CA LEU A 481 -28.51 -6.04 4.15
C LEU A 481 -29.02 -7.40 3.69
#